data_554cef3a23ac4d7cac9ef35537f8476e
#
_entry.id   554cef3a23ac4d7cac9ef35537f8476e
#
_cell.length_a   1.000
_cell.length_b   1.000
_cell.length_c   1.000
_cell.angle_alpha   90.00
_cell.angle_beta   90.00
_cell.angle_gamma   90.00
#
_symmetry.space_group_name_H-M   'P 1'
#
loop_
_entity.id
_entity.type
_entity.pdbx_description
1 polymer ?
#
loop_
_entity_poly.entity_id
_entity_poly.type
_entity_poly.pdbx_seq_one_letter_code
_entity_poly.pdbx_strand_id
1 'polypeptide(L)' 'GMDPDQKLDQRPDGRIDLNTATKEQLMTLSGIGEAKAANIIAYRESCGGFSTPDEIMNVSGIGEGVYARIQDKITVMQ' A
#
# COMPACT_ATOMS: atom_id res chain seq x y z
N GLY A 1 16.47 13.35 13.49
CA GLY A 1 15.55 14.29 13.04
C GLY A 1 14.59 13.71 12.05
N MET A 2 13.65 14.49 11.72
CA MET A 2 12.64 14.06 10.77
C MET A 2 13.22 13.96 9.39
N ASP A 3 12.98 12.85 8.77
CA ASP A 3 13.39 12.67 7.39
C ASP A 3 12.34 13.32 6.49
N PRO A 4 12.70 14.35 5.73
CA PRO A 4 11.71 15.01 4.88
C PRO A 4 11.08 14.08 3.86
N ASP A 5 11.82 13.09 3.40
CA ASP A 5 11.29 12.16 2.41
C ASP A 5 10.14 11.36 2.95
N GLN A 6 10.17 11.03 4.23
CA GLN A 6 9.11 10.25 4.82
C GLN A 6 7.81 11.03 4.90
N LYS A 7 7.91 12.32 5.07
CA LYS A 7 6.72 13.15 5.14
C LYS A 7 6.00 13.22 3.80
N LEU A 8 6.76 13.15 2.72
CA LEU A 8 6.19 13.30 1.40
C LEU A 8 5.31 12.12 1.01
N ASP A 9 5.55 10.98 1.64
CA ASP A 9 4.91 9.74 1.21
C ASP A 9 3.73 9.34 2.07
N GLN A 10 3.44 10.11 3.12
CA GLN A 10 2.37 9.76 4.03
C GLN A 10 1.21 10.72 3.89
N ARG A 11 0.02 10.17 4.03
CA ARG A 11 -1.18 10.98 4.03
C ARG A 11 -1.29 11.73 5.35
N PRO A 12 -2.05 12.83 5.38
CA PRO A 12 -2.23 13.59 6.62
C PRO A 12 -2.76 12.75 7.77
N ASP A 13 -3.50 11.70 7.47
CA ASP A 13 -4.04 10.82 8.50
C ASP A 13 -3.09 9.67 8.85
N GLY A 14 -1.89 9.68 8.29
CA GLY A 14 -0.90 8.65 8.57
C GLY A 14 -1.05 7.38 7.76
N ARG A 15 -1.99 7.35 6.84
CA ARG A 15 -2.20 6.16 6.02
C ARG A 15 -1.28 6.17 4.81
N ILE A 16 -1.05 4.98 4.30
CA ILE A 16 -0.20 4.79 3.14
C ILE A 16 -1.08 4.78 1.89
N ASP A 17 -0.72 5.65 0.94
CA ASP A 17 -1.43 5.73 -0.33
C ASP A 17 -0.93 4.63 -1.25
N LEU A 18 -1.80 3.68 -1.56
CA LEU A 18 -1.43 2.53 -2.37
C LEU A 18 -0.95 2.93 -3.76
N ASN A 19 -1.41 4.06 -4.26
CA ASN A 19 -1.09 4.48 -5.62
C ASN A 19 0.27 5.15 -5.74
N THR A 20 0.85 5.58 -4.63
CA THR A 20 2.14 6.28 -4.66
C THR A 20 3.18 5.66 -3.76
N ALA A 21 2.82 4.70 -2.93
CA ALA A 21 3.73 4.13 -1.94
C ALA A 21 4.91 3.43 -2.62
N THR A 22 6.06 3.55 -2.00
CA THR A 22 7.22 2.80 -2.41
C THR A 22 7.13 1.37 -1.86
N LYS A 23 8.00 0.49 -2.38
CA LYS A 23 8.04 -0.87 -1.90
C LYS A 23 8.34 -0.91 -0.40
N GLU A 24 9.27 -0.09 0.04
CA GLU A 24 9.64 -0.04 1.45
C GLU A 24 8.48 0.39 2.33
N GLN A 25 7.70 1.35 1.86
CA GLN A 25 6.54 1.79 2.62
C GLN A 25 5.50 0.69 2.73
N LEU A 26 5.28 -0.03 1.64
CA LEU A 26 4.32 -1.12 1.66
C LEU A 26 4.77 -2.21 2.61
N MET A 27 6.07 -2.43 2.72
CA MET A 27 6.61 -3.46 3.60
C MET A 27 6.45 -3.13 5.07
N THR A 28 6.13 -1.88 5.41
CA THR A 28 5.84 -1.54 6.80
C THR A 28 4.47 -2.02 7.24
N LEU A 29 3.64 -2.41 6.30
CA LEU A 29 2.31 -2.92 6.62
C LEU A 29 2.41 -4.34 7.16
N SER A 30 1.55 -4.64 8.12
CA SER A 30 1.55 -5.95 8.76
C SER A 30 1.22 -7.03 7.73
N GLY A 31 2.08 -8.04 7.67
CA GLY A 31 1.86 -9.16 6.76
C GLY A 31 2.31 -8.90 5.33
N ILE A 32 2.86 -7.73 5.04
CA ILE A 32 3.33 -7.40 3.70
C ILE A 32 4.85 -7.47 3.70
N GLY A 33 5.36 -8.53 3.10
CA GLY A 33 6.79 -8.65 2.90
C GLY A 33 7.19 -8.18 1.52
N GLU A 34 8.44 -8.46 1.15
CA GLU A 34 8.98 -7.99 -0.12
C GLU A 34 8.19 -8.52 -1.31
N ALA A 35 7.84 -9.79 -1.30
CA ALA A 35 7.12 -10.39 -2.42
C ALA A 35 5.75 -9.78 -2.61
N LYS A 36 5.02 -9.58 -1.51
CA LYS A 36 3.69 -8.98 -1.59
C LYS A 36 3.78 -7.53 -2.00
N ALA A 37 4.77 -6.80 -1.47
CA ALA A 37 4.94 -5.41 -1.86
C ALA A 37 5.23 -5.28 -3.34
N ALA A 38 6.08 -6.16 -3.87
CA ALA A 38 6.37 -6.15 -5.31
C ALA A 38 5.13 -6.46 -6.13
N ASN A 39 4.30 -7.40 -5.65
CA ASN A 39 3.06 -7.73 -6.34
C ASN A 39 2.09 -6.57 -6.35
N ILE A 40 2.04 -5.81 -5.25
CA ILE A 40 1.18 -4.63 -5.19
C ILE A 40 1.60 -3.61 -6.23
N ILE A 41 2.89 -3.37 -6.33
CA ILE A 41 3.41 -2.40 -7.30
C ILE A 41 3.14 -2.88 -8.73
N ALA A 42 3.34 -4.17 -8.99
CA ALA A 42 3.09 -4.71 -10.30
C ALA A 42 1.62 -4.57 -10.69
N TYR A 43 0.73 -4.85 -9.76
CA TYR A 43 -0.70 -4.70 -10.01
C TYR A 43 -1.04 -3.24 -10.30
N ARG A 44 -0.50 -2.35 -9.49
CA ARG A 44 -0.74 -0.92 -9.64
C ARG A 44 -0.33 -0.44 -11.04
N GLU A 45 0.83 -0.86 -11.49
CA GLU A 45 1.34 -0.43 -12.79
C GLU A 45 0.58 -1.07 -13.93
N SER A 46 0.12 -2.28 -13.72
CA SER A 46 -0.61 -3.02 -14.75
C SER A 46 -2.02 -2.47 -14.94
N CYS A 47 -2.65 -2.03 -13.87
CA CYS A 47 -4.05 -1.60 -13.89
C CYS A 47 -4.23 -0.09 -13.84
N GLY A 48 -3.14 0.66 -13.76
CA GLY A 48 -3.24 2.11 -13.67
C GLY A 48 -3.58 2.63 -12.29
N GLY A 49 -3.46 1.78 -11.27
CA GLY A 49 -3.67 2.19 -9.90
C GLY A 49 -4.84 1.47 -9.25
N PHE A 50 -5.09 1.83 -8.00
CA PHE A 50 -6.22 1.30 -7.24
C PHE A 50 -7.30 2.37 -7.16
N SER A 51 -8.53 1.97 -7.37
CA SER A 51 -9.67 2.88 -7.21
C SER A 51 -10.14 2.94 -5.77
N THR A 52 -10.05 1.82 -5.07
CA THR A 52 -10.42 1.74 -3.66
C THR A 52 -9.37 0.92 -2.92
N PRO A 53 -9.25 1.09 -1.59
CA PRO A 53 -8.25 0.32 -0.84
C PRO A 53 -8.49 -1.19 -0.89
N ASP A 54 -9.75 -1.62 -0.96
CA ASP A 54 -10.03 -3.05 -0.96
C ASP A 54 -9.65 -3.73 -2.26
N GLU A 55 -9.32 -2.98 -3.31
CA GLU A 55 -8.81 -3.57 -4.52
C GLU A 55 -7.47 -4.27 -4.30
N ILE A 56 -6.80 -3.98 -3.19
CA ILE A 56 -5.54 -4.65 -2.88
C ILE A 56 -5.73 -6.15 -2.76
N MET A 57 -6.94 -6.59 -2.48
CA MET A 57 -7.23 -8.02 -2.39
C MET A 57 -7.16 -8.71 -3.75
N ASN A 58 -7.15 -7.96 -4.83
CA ASN A 58 -6.92 -8.53 -6.16
C ASN A 58 -5.46 -8.85 -6.42
N VAL A 59 -4.59 -8.37 -5.56
CA VAL A 59 -3.15 -8.61 -5.72
C VAL A 59 -2.84 -10.03 -5.27
N SER A 60 -1.99 -10.70 -6.05
CA SER A 60 -1.57 -12.06 -5.71
C SER A 60 -0.93 -12.08 -4.32
N GLY A 61 -1.38 -12.98 -3.48
CA GLY A 61 -0.87 -13.13 -2.13
C GLY A 61 -1.57 -12.31 -1.08
N ILE A 62 -2.53 -11.47 -1.47
CA ILE A 62 -3.26 -10.64 -0.51
C ILE A 62 -4.73 -11.03 -0.53
N GLY A 63 -5.16 -11.66 0.54
CA GLY A 63 -6.56 -12.02 0.72
C GLY A 63 -7.20 -11.20 1.81
N GLU A 64 -8.39 -11.65 2.23
CA GLU A 64 -9.15 -10.93 3.25
C GLU A 64 -8.41 -10.83 4.57
N GLY A 65 -7.67 -11.87 4.93
CA GLY A 65 -6.94 -11.87 6.19
C GLY A 65 -5.88 -10.80 6.24
N VAL A 66 -5.12 -10.66 5.17
CA VAL A 66 -4.10 -9.62 5.10
C VAL A 66 -4.75 -8.25 5.04
N TYR A 67 -5.80 -8.12 4.21
CA TYR A 67 -6.49 -6.85 4.10
C TYR A 67 -7.05 -6.39 5.45
N ALA A 68 -7.63 -7.31 6.21
CA ALA A 68 -8.20 -6.96 7.51
C ALA A 68 -7.16 -6.37 8.45
N ARG A 69 -5.91 -6.81 8.32
CA ARG A 69 -4.84 -6.30 9.17
C ARG A 69 -4.38 -4.90 8.82
N ILE A 70 -4.55 -4.52 7.55
CA ILE A 70 -3.96 -3.27 7.07
C ILE A 70 -5.01 -2.27 6.60
N GLN A 71 -6.28 -2.63 6.62
CA GLN A 71 -7.31 -1.79 6.00
C GLN A 71 -7.38 -0.39 6.59
N ASP A 72 -7.05 -0.24 7.86
CA ASP A 72 -7.08 1.07 8.49
C ASP A 72 -5.75 1.81 8.36
N LYS A 73 -4.78 1.21 7.68
CA LYS A 73 -3.46 1.81 7.48
C LYS A 73 -3.23 2.25 6.04
N ILE A 74 -4.16 1.98 5.15
CA ILE A 74 -4.00 2.27 3.74
C ILE A 74 -5.13 3.14 3.23
N THR A 75 -4.84 3.83 2.13
CA THR A 75 -5.84 4.66 1.47
C THR A 75 -5.48 4.72 -0.01
N VAL A 76 -6.35 5.33 -0.80
CA VAL A 76 -6.02 5.64 -2.19
C VAL A 76 -6.44 7.08 -2.45
N MET A 77 -5.61 7.76 -3.23
CA MET A 77 -5.90 9.12 -3.67
C MET A 77 -6.13 9.08 -5.16
N GLN A 78 -7.14 9.79 -5.59
CA GLN A 78 -7.50 9.83 -7.01
C GLN A 78 -7.35 11.21 -7.59
#